data_e23a22f2d60c48c281fa363e17323df7
#
_entry.id   e23a22f2d60c48c281fa363e17323df7
#
_cell.length_a   1.000
_cell.length_b   1.000
_cell.length_c   1.000
_cell.angle_alpha   90.00
_cell.angle_beta   90.00
_cell.angle_gamma   90.00
#
_symmetry.space_group_name_H-M   'P 1'
#
loop_
_entity.id
_entity.type
_entity.pdbx_description
1 polymer ?
#
loop_
_entity_poly.entity_id
_entity_poly.type
_entity_poly.pdbx_seq_one_letter_code
_entity_poly.pdbx_strand_id
1 'polypeptide(L)'
;MPRFFVTKEQISENTIYISGADAHHIARSLRMAEGDEAVVCDGCGGEYRCTLQRIRDEECRCEIIEKIESSAEPKMFITLCMAYPKGDKLETVIQKAVELGACRIIPFESSRCIKRPKAEKAEKQNARLSRIAEEAAKLCGRAIIPEVTSPMSYKQMLSDAQRTDLALFCYEAEDGTSIKEALESNPPPESICVIVGSEGGFSPDEVEAAKECGCRSVSLGKRILRCETAPAYALSSISYRYEL
;
A
#
# COMPACT_ATOMS: atom_id res chain seq x y z
N MET A 1 0.47 16.80 -13.39
CA MET A 1 1.73 16.39 -14.03
C MET A 1 1.81 14.87 -13.95
N PRO A 2 2.03 14.14 -15.05
CA PRO A 2 2.15 12.68 -15.01
C PRO A 2 3.36 12.25 -14.21
N ARG A 3 3.26 11.06 -13.58
CA ARG A 3 4.28 10.50 -12.69
C ARG A 3 4.72 9.13 -13.21
N PHE A 4 6.01 8.86 -13.18
CA PHE A 4 6.63 7.61 -13.63
C PHE A 4 7.64 7.10 -12.61
N PHE A 5 7.79 5.78 -12.53
CA PHE A 5 8.81 5.17 -11.71
C PHE A 5 9.95 4.60 -12.57
N VAL A 6 11.16 4.79 -12.11
CA VAL A 6 12.38 4.26 -12.76
C VAL A 6 13.27 3.59 -11.72
N THR A 7 14.21 2.76 -12.19
CA THR A 7 15.24 2.22 -11.31
C THR A 7 16.40 3.21 -11.17
N LYS A 8 17.23 3.04 -10.15
CA LYS A 8 18.40 3.92 -9.92
C LYS A 8 19.39 3.93 -11.07
N GLU A 9 19.49 2.81 -11.78
CA GLU A 9 20.38 2.65 -12.95
C GLU A 9 19.93 3.49 -14.15
N GLN A 10 18.67 3.89 -14.18
CA GLN A 10 18.09 4.75 -15.21
C GLN A 10 18.31 6.25 -14.92
N ILE A 11 18.90 6.58 -13.76
CA ILE A 11 19.17 7.95 -13.33
C ILE A 11 20.67 8.22 -13.46
N SER A 12 21.04 9.23 -14.25
CA SER A 12 22.39 9.78 -14.36
C SER A 12 22.41 11.18 -13.76
N GLU A 13 23.58 11.84 -13.69
CA GLU A 13 23.78 13.15 -13.02
C GLU A 13 22.66 14.18 -13.31
N ASN A 14 22.29 14.36 -14.56
CA ASN A 14 21.25 15.32 -14.97
C ASN A 14 20.22 14.73 -15.94
N THR A 15 20.19 13.41 -16.13
CA THR A 15 19.35 12.76 -17.13
C THR A 15 18.70 11.52 -16.55
N ILE A 16 17.43 11.31 -16.89
CA ILE A 16 16.68 10.10 -16.54
C ILE A 16 16.19 9.45 -17.84
N TYR A 17 16.28 8.13 -17.91
CA TYR A 17 15.76 7.33 -19.00
C TYR A 17 14.53 6.56 -18.55
N ILE A 18 13.37 6.85 -19.17
CA ILE A 18 12.13 6.11 -18.93
C ILE A 18 12.00 5.09 -20.06
N SER A 19 11.88 3.81 -19.74
CA SER A 19 11.83 2.73 -20.71
C SER A 19 10.60 1.83 -20.59
N GLY A 20 10.39 0.98 -21.58
CA GLY A 20 9.34 -0.05 -21.55
C GLY A 20 7.92 0.50 -21.60
N ALA A 21 7.03 -0.02 -20.75
CA ALA A 21 5.61 0.31 -20.78
C ALA A 21 5.34 1.81 -20.52
N ASP A 22 6.12 2.45 -19.68
CA ASP A 22 5.96 3.88 -19.37
C ASP A 22 6.40 4.77 -20.54
N ALA A 23 7.47 4.41 -21.26
CA ALA A 23 7.86 5.12 -22.49
C ALA A 23 6.76 5.02 -23.57
N HIS A 24 6.23 3.83 -23.78
CA HIS A 24 5.09 3.63 -24.68
C HIS A 24 3.84 4.41 -24.25
N HIS A 25 3.58 4.45 -22.94
CA HIS A 25 2.46 5.24 -22.38
C HIS A 25 2.62 6.75 -22.65
N ILE A 26 3.82 7.29 -22.45
CA ILE A 26 4.18 8.68 -22.76
C ILE A 26 3.92 8.98 -24.24
N ALA A 27 4.48 8.15 -25.12
CA ALA A 27 4.45 8.39 -26.58
C ALA A 27 3.03 8.23 -27.18
N ARG A 28 2.29 7.18 -26.77
CA ARG A 28 1.05 6.77 -27.42
C ARG A 28 -0.22 7.16 -26.71
N SER A 29 -0.25 6.99 -25.39
CA SER A 29 -1.46 7.21 -24.60
C SER A 29 -1.59 8.66 -24.15
N LEU A 30 -0.56 9.18 -23.50
CA LEU A 30 -0.52 10.56 -23.03
C LEU A 30 -0.21 11.55 -24.17
N ARG A 31 0.42 11.09 -25.25
CA ARG A 31 0.80 11.90 -26.40
C ARG A 31 1.59 13.15 -26.00
N MET A 32 2.52 12.95 -25.05
CA MET A 32 3.37 14.04 -24.59
C MET A 32 4.35 14.46 -25.69
N ALA A 33 4.75 15.72 -25.65
CA ALA A 33 5.70 16.32 -26.59
C ALA A 33 7.06 16.61 -25.90
N GLU A 34 8.11 16.76 -26.72
CA GLU A 34 9.39 17.29 -26.22
C GLU A 34 9.17 18.69 -25.66
N GLY A 35 9.72 18.94 -24.47
CA GLY A 35 9.45 20.14 -23.68
C GLY A 35 8.37 20.00 -22.60
N ASP A 36 7.54 18.94 -22.65
CA ASP A 36 6.57 18.69 -21.58
C ASP A 36 7.24 18.25 -20.29
N GLU A 37 6.62 18.58 -19.16
CA GLU A 37 7.14 18.22 -17.85
C GLU A 37 6.48 16.95 -17.31
N ALA A 38 7.28 16.15 -16.56
CA ALA A 38 6.85 14.98 -15.85
C ALA A 38 7.55 14.92 -14.48
N VAL A 39 6.93 14.20 -13.54
CA VAL A 39 7.59 13.80 -12.30
C VAL A 39 8.12 12.39 -12.46
N VAL A 40 9.39 12.17 -12.12
CA VAL A 40 10.01 10.87 -12.15
C VAL A 40 10.50 10.48 -10.76
N CYS A 41 10.15 9.29 -10.30
CA CYS A 41 10.50 8.79 -8.97
C CYS A 41 11.39 7.55 -9.07
N ASP A 42 12.33 7.40 -8.12
CA ASP A 42 13.21 6.23 -8.03
C ASP A 42 12.60 5.06 -7.26
N GLY A 43 11.35 5.18 -6.84
CA GLY A 43 10.66 4.19 -6.03
C GLY A 43 11.14 4.06 -4.58
N CYS A 44 12.14 4.83 -4.18
CA CYS A 44 12.77 4.80 -2.86
C CYS A 44 12.68 6.15 -2.13
N GLY A 45 11.85 7.07 -2.64
CA GLY A 45 11.63 8.40 -2.06
C GLY A 45 12.33 9.54 -2.80
N GLY A 46 13.19 9.25 -3.77
CA GLY A 46 13.73 10.27 -4.68
C GLY A 46 12.67 10.69 -5.70
N GLU A 47 12.43 11.99 -5.81
CA GLU A 47 11.43 12.57 -6.71
C GLU A 47 12.07 13.72 -7.49
N TYR A 48 11.89 13.71 -8.81
CA TYR A 48 12.53 14.64 -9.73
C TYR A 48 11.49 15.26 -10.67
N ARG A 49 11.49 16.59 -10.78
CA ARG A 49 10.79 17.28 -11.87
C ARG A 49 11.69 17.28 -13.09
N CYS A 50 11.18 16.84 -14.21
CA CYS A 50 11.95 16.63 -15.41
C CYS A 50 11.24 17.20 -16.63
N THR A 51 12.02 17.61 -17.64
CA THR A 51 11.52 17.96 -18.98
C THR A 51 11.85 16.82 -19.95
N LEU A 52 10.86 16.42 -20.75
CA LEU A 52 11.05 15.44 -21.81
C LEU A 52 11.90 16.04 -22.96
N GLN A 53 13.07 15.46 -23.23
CA GLN A 53 14.00 15.92 -24.26
C GLN A 53 13.89 15.11 -25.56
N ARG A 54 13.53 13.83 -25.43
CA ARG A 54 13.36 12.90 -26.54
C ARG A 54 12.32 11.86 -26.20
N ILE A 55 11.41 11.63 -27.13
CA ILE A 55 10.32 10.66 -26.97
C ILE A 55 10.44 9.60 -28.06
N ARG A 56 10.56 8.33 -27.63
CA ARG A 56 10.47 7.16 -28.50
C ARG A 56 9.60 6.09 -27.82
N ASP A 57 9.03 5.19 -28.58
CA ASP A 57 8.16 4.12 -28.06
C ASP A 57 8.86 3.20 -27.05
N GLU A 58 10.17 3.01 -27.18
CA GLU A 58 10.95 2.09 -26.34
C GLU A 58 11.62 2.82 -25.16
N GLU A 59 11.99 4.09 -25.35
CA GLU A 59 12.73 4.87 -24.36
C GLU A 59 12.49 6.37 -24.54
N CYS A 60 12.21 7.06 -23.43
CA CYS A 60 12.16 8.52 -23.37
C CYS A 60 13.33 9.03 -22.53
N ARG A 61 13.99 10.11 -23.01
CA ARG A 61 15.03 10.81 -22.27
C ARG A 61 14.46 12.05 -21.65
N CYS A 62 14.70 12.23 -20.36
CA CYS A 62 14.29 13.39 -19.57
C CYS A 62 15.51 14.11 -19.01
N GLU A 63 15.46 15.44 -18.96
CA GLU A 63 16.43 16.27 -18.25
C GLU A 63 15.88 16.66 -16.88
N ILE A 64 16.67 16.49 -15.83
CA ILE A 64 16.29 16.86 -14.47
C ILE A 64 16.30 18.38 -14.34
N ILE A 65 15.17 18.97 -13.99
CA ILE A 65 15.06 20.40 -13.66
C ILE A 65 15.45 20.61 -12.21
N GLU A 66 14.86 19.81 -11.31
CA GLU A 66 15.13 19.89 -9.87
C GLU A 66 14.75 18.58 -9.17
N LYS A 67 15.37 18.34 -8.03
CA LYS A 67 14.94 17.31 -7.07
C LYS A 67 13.91 17.93 -6.14
N ILE A 68 12.77 17.26 -5.99
CA ILE A 68 11.69 17.70 -5.10
C ILE A 68 11.61 16.81 -3.85
N GLU A 69 11.16 17.39 -2.74
CA GLU A 69 10.84 16.60 -1.55
C GLU A 69 9.41 16.10 -1.65
N SER A 70 9.23 14.79 -1.56
CA SER A 70 7.90 14.19 -1.56
C SER A 70 7.15 14.56 -0.28
N SER A 71 5.95 15.11 -0.42
CA SER A 71 5.06 15.43 0.70
C SER A 71 3.93 14.41 0.87
N ALA A 72 3.85 13.41 0.00
CA ALA A 72 2.74 12.45 -0.02
C ALA A 72 3.03 11.16 0.78
N GLU A 73 4.24 11.02 1.32
CA GLU A 73 4.57 9.85 2.12
C GLU A 73 4.12 10.04 3.58
N PRO A 74 3.55 8.99 4.21
CA PRO A 74 3.16 9.05 5.61
C PRO A 74 4.39 9.20 6.51
N LYS A 75 4.20 9.86 7.67
CA LYS A 75 5.27 10.06 8.66
C LYS A 75 5.60 8.79 9.45
N MET A 76 4.72 7.79 9.41
CA MET A 76 4.84 6.53 10.12
C MET A 76 4.77 5.35 9.15
N PHE A 77 5.32 4.21 9.53
CA PHE A 77 5.27 3.00 8.72
C PHE A 77 3.97 2.25 8.94
N ILE A 78 3.06 2.28 7.95
CA ILE A 78 1.74 1.66 8.03
C ILE A 78 1.73 0.35 7.25
N THR A 79 1.47 -0.76 7.93
CA THR A 79 1.27 -2.09 7.34
C THR A 79 -0.22 -2.45 7.36
N LEU A 80 -0.78 -2.83 6.22
CA LEU A 80 -2.09 -3.44 6.14
C LEU A 80 -1.97 -4.95 5.97
N CYS A 81 -2.43 -5.72 6.95
CA CYS A 81 -2.62 -7.17 6.85
C CYS A 81 -4.07 -7.45 6.45
N MET A 82 -4.28 -8.01 5.26
CA MET A 82 -5.61 -8.28 4.71
C MET A 82 -5.80 -9.77 4.47
N ALA A 83 -6.77 -10.37 5.16
CA ALA A 83 -7.18 -11.73 4.89
C ALA A 83 -7.78 -11.85 3.47
N TYR A 84 -7.48 -12.94 2.75
CA TYR A 84 -7.91 -13.11 1.36
C TYR A 84 -9.42 -13.00 1.22
N PRO A 85 -9.95 -11.96 0.56
CA PRO A 85 -11.37 -11.83 0.27
C PRO A 85 -11.76 -12.62 -0.98
N LYS A 86 -13.04 -12.77 -1.23
CA LYS A 86 -13.57 -13.37 -2.46
C LYS A 86 -13.41 -12.42 -3.66
N GLY A 87 -13.33 -13.01 -4.86
CA GLY A 87 -13.29 -12.26 -6.12
C GLY A 87 -12.04 -11.39 -6.25
N ASP A 88 -12.21 -10.18 -6.77
CA ASP A 88 -11.15 -9.21 -7.06
C ASP A 88 -11.08 -8.09 -6.02
N LYS A 89 -11.75 -8.24 -4.88
CA LYS A 89 -11.80 -7.24 -3.82
C LYS A 89 -10.43 -6.87 -3.26
N LEU A 90 -9.49 -7.84 -3.24
CA LEU A 90 -8.12 -7.57 -2.79
C LEU A 90 -7.44 -6.48 -3.63
N GLU A 91 -7.72 -6.43 -4.93
CA GLU A 91 -7.17 -5.41 -5.82
C GLU A 91 -7.69 -4.01 -5.44
N THR A 92 -9.00 -3.90 -5.18
CA THR A 92 -9.61 -2.66 -4.69
C THR A 92 -9.05 -2.25 -3.32
N VAL A 93 -8.85 -3.21 -2.42
CA VAL A 93 -8.27 -2.96 -1.09
C VAL A 93 -6.84 -2.42 -1.23
N ILE A 94 -6.00 -3.04 -2.07
CA ILE A 94 -4.63 -2.59 -2.31
C ILE A 94 -4.62 -1.16 -2.85
N GLN A 95 -5.42 -0.89 -3.88
CA GLN A 95 -5.51 0.46 -4.44
C GLN A 95 -5.85 1.49 -3.37
N LYS A 96 -6.91 1.25 -2.58
CA LYS A 96 -7.32 2.17 -1.52
C LYS A 96 -6.31 2.26 -0.37
N ALA A 97 -5.65 1.17 -0.03
CA ALA A 97 -4.61 1.16 0.99
C ALA A 97 -3.42 2.05 0.60
N VAL A 98 -2.98 1.98 -0.66
CA VAL A 98 -1.91 2.85 -1.18
C VAL A 98 -2.32 4.32 -1.13
N GLU A 99 -3.52 4.66 -1.60
CA GLU A 99 -4.08 6.02 -1.57
C GLU A 99 -4.17 6.57 -0.14
N LEU A 100 -4.36 5.69 0.86
CA LEU A 100 -4.51 6.02 2.28
C LEU A 100 -3.22 5.82 3.11
N GLY A 101 -2.05 5.77 2.44
CA GLY A 101 -0.76 5.83 3.10
C GLY A 101 -0.18 4.48 3.55
N ALA A 102 -0.77 3.32 3.22
CA ALA A 102 -0.12 2.06 3.54
C ALA A 102 1.26 1.96 2.86
N CYS A 103 2.29 1.61 3.63
CA CYS A 103 3.66 1.41 3.15
C CYS A 103 3.91 -0.04 2.74
N ARG A 104 3.16 -0.97 3.36
CA ARG A 104 3.27 -2.39 3.12
C ARG A 104 1.90 -3.06 3.21
N ILE A 105 1.64 -4.00 2.32
CA ILE A 105 0.39 -4.77 2.30
C ILE A 105 0.74 -6.25 2.36
N ILE A 106 0.21 -6.96 3.35
CA ILE A 106 0.42 -8.38 3.61
C ILE A 106 -0.89 -9.12 3.38
N PRO A 107 -1.11 -9.74 2.22
CA PRO A 107 -2.20 -10.69 2.06
C PRO A 107 -1.94 -11.93 2.91
N PHE A 108 -2.94 -12.42 3.67
CA PHE A 108 -2.75 -13.61 4.48
C PHE A 108 -3.94 -14.57 4.45
N GLU A 109 -3.70 -15.82 4.85
CA GLU A 109 -4.73 -16.84 4.95
C GLU A 109 -5.25 -16.93 6.37
N SER A 110 -6.55 -16.65 6.57
CA SER A 110 -7.28 -16.96 7.80
C SER A 110 -8.09 -18.24 7.65
N SER A 111 -8.51 -18.82 8.75
CA SER A 111 -9.26 -20.08 8.79
C SER A 111 -10.57 -20.01 7.99
N ARG A 112 -11.22 -18.84 7.97
CA ARG A 112 -12.49 -18.59 7.31
C ARG A 112 -12.36 -18.03 5.89
N CYS A 113 -11.13 -17.95 5.35
CA CYS A 113 -10.92 -17.59 3.95
C CYS A 113 -11.47 -18.69 3.02
N ILE A 114 -12.38 -18.32 2.12
CA ILE A 114 -12.91 -19.24 1.10
C ILE A 114 -11.94 -19.34 -0.08
N LYS A 115 -11.32 -18.22 -0.46
CA LYS A 115 -10.30 -18.17 -1.51
C LYS A 115 -8.92 -18.36 -0.86
N ARG A 116 -8.16 -19.31 -1.39
CA ARG A 116 -6.75 -19.50 -1.03
C ARG A 116 -5.87 -19.33 -2.26
N PRO A 117 -4.74 -18.63 -2.16
CA PRO A 117 -3.81 -18.53 -3.27
C PRO A 117 -3.28 -19.92 -3.61
N LYS A 118 -3.26 -20.27 -4.92
CA LYS A 118 -2.62 -21.50 -5.38
C LYS A 118 -1.13 -21.22 -5.52
N ALA A 119 -0.27 -22.01 -4.90
CA ALA A 119 1.18 -21.86 -4.93
C ALA A 119 1.73 -21.67 -6.37
N GLU A 120 1.20 -22.45 -7.33
CA GLU A 120 1.60 -22.40 -8.76
C GLU A 120 1.29 -21.04 -9.44
N LYS A 121 0.37 -20.24 -8.88
CA LYS A 121 -0.05 -18.93 -9.42
C LYS A 121 0.32 -17.77 -8.52
N ALA A 122 0.96 -18.04 -7.38
CA ALA A 122 1.23 -17.04 -6.36
C ALA A 122 2.13 -15.92 -6.90
N GLU A 123 3.20 -16.27 -7.60
CA GLU A 123 4.14 -15.30 -8.18
C GLU A 123 3.45 -14.37 -9.21
N LYS A 124 2.71 -14.95 -10.16
CA LYS A 124 1.98 -14.15 -11.16
C LYS A 124 0.90 -13.26 -10.51
N GLN A 125 0.24 -13.76 -9.48
CA GLN A 125 -0.74 -12.99 -8.73
C GLN A 125 -0.07 -11.85 -7.96
N ASN A 126 1.05 -12.13 -7.29
CA ASN A 126 1.80 -11.11 -6.57
C ASN A 126 2.31 -10.01 -7.50
N ALA A 127 2.88 -10.35 -8.65
CA ALA A 127 3.29 -9.39 -9.66
C ALA A 127 2.13 -8.49 -10.13
N ARG A 128 0.92 -9.07 -10.31
CA ARG A 128 -0.28 -8.28 -10.63
C ARG A 128 -0.66 -7.31 -9.51
N LEU A 129 -0.65 -7.78 -8.25
CA LEU A 129 -1.00 -6.97 -7.09
C LEU A 129 0.02 -5.83 -6.86
N SER A 130 1.32 -6.11 -7.05
CA SER A 130 2.38 -5.10 -6.99
C SER A 130 2.21 -4.03 -8.07
N ARG A 131 1.80 -4.42 -9.29
CA ARG A 131 1.50 -3.46 -10.34
C ARG A 131 0.32 -2.55 -9.99
N ILE A 132 -0.71 -3.08 -9.34
CA ILE A 132 -1.85 -2.27 -8.86
C ILE A 132 -1.39 -1.25 -7.82
N ALA A 133 -0.48 -1.65 -6.91
CA ALA A 133 0.10 -0.73 -5.93
C ALA A 133 0.93 0.37 -6.61
N GLU A 134 1.73 0.03 -7.62
CA GLU A 134 2.50 0.98 -8.41
C GLU A 134 1.60 2.00 -9.13
N GLU A 135 0.57 1.54 -9.84
CA GLU A 135 -0.39 2.42 -10.52
C GLU A 135 -1.12 3.35 -9.54
N ALA A 136 -1.52 2.82 -8.38
CA ALA A 136 -2.13 3.64 -7.33
C ALA A 136 -1.16 4.69 -6.79
N ALA A 137 0.12 4.34 -6.57
CA ALA A 137 1.16 5.27 -6.12
C ALA A 137 1.40 6.41 -7.15
N LYS A 138 1.43 6.08 -8.45
CA LYS A 138 1.50 7.08 -9.53
C LYS A 138 0.36 8.09 -9.44
N LEU A 139 -0.87 7.60 -9.26
CA LEU A 139 -2.09 8.42 -9.25
C LEU A 139 -2.22 9.29 -8.00
N CYS A 140 -1.88 8.78 -6.82
CA CYS A 140 -2.00 9.52 -5.56
C CYS A 140 -0.78 10.39 -5.23
N GLY A 141 0.24 10.41 -6.07
CA GLY A 141 1.38 11.31 -5.95
C GLY A 141 2.50 10.80 -5.03
N ARG A 142 2.53 9.52 -4.67
CA ARG A 142 3.59 8.93 -3.84
C ARG A 142 4.88 8.75 -4.61
N ALA A 143 6.01 8.89 -3.92
CA ALA A 143 7.36 8.67 -4.47
C ALA A 143 7.91 7.27 -4.13
N ILE A 144 7.25 6.56 -3.22
CA ILE A 144 7.58 5.18 -2.82
C ILE A 144 6.46 4.25 -3.26
N ILE A 145 6.83 3.15 -3.93
CA ILE A 145 5.88 2.10 -4.27
C ILE A 145 5.70 1.21 -3.03
N PRO A 146 4.48 1.10 -2.46
CA PRO A 146 4.23 0.21 -1.33
C PRO A 146 4.53 -1.25 -1.66
N GLU A 147 5.17 -1.95 -0.73
CA GLU A 147 5.43 -3.37 -0.88
C GLU A 147 4.13 -4.19 -0.79
N VAL A 148 3.87 -5.05 -1.75
CA VAL A 148 2.85 -6.10 -1.64
C VAL A 148 3.57 -7.43 -1.49
N THR A 149 3.50 -8.02 -0.30
CA THR A 149 4.22 -9.28 -0.02
C THR A 149 3.56 -10.49 -0.68
N SER A 150 4.31 -11.57 -0.78
CA SER A 150 3.72 -12.89 -1.02
C SER A 150 2.76 -13.24 0.12
N PRO A 151 1.72 -14.08 -0.15
CA PRO A 151 0.78 -14.50 0.86
C PRO A 151 1.44 -15.13 2.08
N MET A 152 1.01 -14.74 3.27
CA MET A 152 1.48 -15.30 4.53
C MET A 152 0.42 -16.21 5.16
N SER A 153 0.85 -17.19 5.95
CA SER A 153 -0.03 -17.87 6.89
C SER A 153 -0.44 -16.93 8.02
N TYR A 154 -1.54 -17.22 8.71
CA TYR A 154 -1.99 -16.44 9.87
C TYR A 154 -0.89 -16.28 10.93
N LYS A 155 -0.16 -17.37 11.23
CA LYS A 155 0.94 -17.35 12.20
C LYS A 155 2.11 -16.45 11.78
N GLN A 156 2.49 -16.49 10.49
CA GLN A 156 3.54 -15.60 9.97
C GLN A 156 3.12 -14.13 10.03
N MET A 157 1.88 -13.83 9.68
CA MET A 157 1.31 -12.49 9.77
C MET A 157 1.33 -11.96 11.21
N LEU A 158 0.91 -12.76 12.20
CA LEU A 158 0.99 -12.37 13.61
C LEU A 158 2.42 -12.10 14.06
N SER A 159 3.38 -12.96 13.68
CA SER A 159 4.80 -12.76 14.01
C SER A 159 5.36 -11.48 13.39
N ASP A 160 4.86 -11.06 12.24
CA ASP A 160 5.23 -9.78 11.61
C ASP A 160 4.58 -8.60 12.36
N ALA A 161 3.29 -8.72 12.70
CA ALA A 161 2.54 -7.70 13.42
C ALA A 161 3.13 -7.40 14.81
N GLN A 162 3.68 -8.39 15.51
CA GLN A 162 4.35 -8.21 16.80
C GLN A 162 5.57 -7.27 16.77
N ARG A 163 6.12 -7.00 15.59
CA ARG A 163 7.29 -6.13 15.43
C ARG A 163 6.92 -4.66 15.26
N THR A 164 5.62 -4.35 15.23
CA THR A 164 5.13 -2.97 15.12
C THR A 164 4.80 -2.41 16.50
N ASP A 165 4.89 -1.09 16.65
CA ASP A 165 4.61 -0.43 17.94
C ASP A 165 3.13 -0.55 18.31
N LEU A 166 2.24 -0.57 17.31
CA LEU A 166 0.81 -0.72 17.49
C LEU A 166 0.20 -1.64 16.46
N ALA A 167 -0.24 -2.84 16.88
CA ALA A 167 -0.99 -3.77 16.04
C ALA A 167 -2.49 -3.69 16.35
N LEU A 168 -3.28 -3.21 15.40
CA LEU A 168 -4.73 -3.05 15.50
C LEU A 168 -5.42 -4.24 14.83
N PHE A 169 -6.10 -5.05 15.62
CA PHE A 169 -6.88 -6.19 15.15
C PHE A 169 -8.36 -5.78 15.04
N CYS A 170 -8.81 -5.52 13.80
CA CYS A 170 -10.18 -5.08 13.55
C CYS A 170 -11.15 -6.25 13.68
N TYR A 171 -11.93 -6.25 14.77
CA TYR A 171 -12.84 -7.35 15.09
C TYR A 171 -14.27 -6.84 15.27
N GLU A 172 -15.22 -7.45 14.55
CA GLU A 172 -16.62 -7.01 14.51
C GLU A 172 -17.39 -7.22 15.82
N ALA A 173 -16.95 -8.17 16.65
CA ALA A 173 -17.56 -8.42 17.96
C ALA A 173 -16.80 -7.75 19.11
N GLU A 174 -15.86 -6.85 18.83
CA GLU A 174 -15.20 -6.04 19.85
C GLU A 174 -16.15 -4.92 20.31
N ASP A 175 -16.45 -4.87 21.60
CA ASP A 175 -17.34 -3.88 22.23
C ASP A 175 -16.65 -3.02 23.29
N GLY A 176 -15.41 -3.37 23.67
CA GLY A 176 -14.65 -2.71 24.73
C GLY A 176 -13.78 -1.54 24.26
N THR A 177 -13.10 -1.68 23.14
CA THR A 177 -12.12 -0.70 22.67
C THR A 177 -12.43 -0.22 21.26
N SER A 178 -12.61 1.07 21.09
CA SER A 178 -12.77 1.68 19.78
C SER A 178 -11.42 1.94 19.11
N ILE A 179 -11.39 2.02 17.76
CA ILE A 179 -10.19 2.44 17.03
C ILE A 179 -9.74 3.85 17.47
N LYS A 180 -10.67 4.74 17.81
CA LYS A 180 -10.36 6.08 18.32
C LYS A 180 -9.48 5.99 19.58
N GLU A 181 -9.93 5.23 20.59
CA GLU A 181 -9.19 5.05 21.84
C GLU A 181 -7.83 4.36 21.62
N ALA A 182 -7.78 3.44 20.66
CA ALA A 182 -6.53 2.77 20.31
C ALA A 182 -5.49 3.72 19.69
N LEU A 183 -5.94 4.72 18.94
CA LEU A 183 -5.08 5.72 18.30
C LEU A 183 -4.73 6.92 19.22
N GLU A 184 -5.26 6.99 20.44
CA GLU A 184 -4.93 8.04 21.43
C GLU A 184 -3.62 7.75 22.20
N SER A 185 -2.79 6.82 21.73
CA SER A 185 -1.50 6.51 22.35
C SER A 185 -0.55 7.73 22.33
N ASN A 186 0.19 7.91 23.43
CA ASN A 186 1.19 8.95 23.56
C ASN A 186 2.47 8.34 24.17
N PRO A 187 3.61 8.38 23.50
CA PRO A 187 3.87 9.05 22.22
C PRO A 187 3.16 8.37 21.03
N PRO A 188 3.03 9.09 19.89
CA PRO A 188 2.55 8.47 18.65
C PRO A 188 3.45 7.29 18.24
N PRO A 189 2.91 6.18 17.72
CA PRO A 189 3.70 5.06 17.25
C PRO A 189 4.48 5.43 15.98
N GLU A 190 5.68 4.88 15.81
CA GLU A 190 6.45 5.01 14.56
C GLU A 190 5.96 4.00 13.51
N SER A 191 5.35 2.90 13.96
CA SER A 191 4.82 1.84 13.09
C SER A 191 3.45 1.34 13.57
N ILE A 192 2.52 1.18 12.60
CA ILE A 192 1.18 0.65 12.85
C ILE A 192 0.91 -0.53 11.92
N CYS A 193 0.39 -1.62 12.46
CA CYS A 193 -0.16 -2.73 11.70
C CYS A 193 -1.67 -2.77 11.85
N VAL A 194 -2.41 -2.79 10.74
CA VAL A 194 -3.86 -2.94 10.70
C VAL A 194 -4.20 -4.33 10.18
N ILE A 195 -4.89 -5.14 10.96
CA ILE A 195 -5.25 -6.51 10.62
C ILE A 195 -6.76 -6.60 10.36
N VAL A 196 -7.15 -6.99 9.15
CA VAL A 196 -8.56 -7.07 8.72
C VAL A 196 -8.88 -8.45 8.18
N GLY A 197 -10.00 -9.00 8.63
CA GLY A 197 -10.53 -10.31 8.21
C GLY A 197 -11.14 -10.31 6.81
N SER A 198 -11.35 -11.51 6.27
CA SER A 198 -12.17 -11.74 5.08
C SER A 198 -13.66 -11.57 5.40
N GLU A 199 -14.55 -11.87 4.43
CA GLU A 199 -16.01 -11.81 4.64
C GLU A 199 -16.52 -12.72 5.76
N GLY A 200 -15.76 -13.76 6.12
CA GLY A 200 -16.09 -14.67 7.23
C GLY A 200 -15.60 -14.20 8.59
N GLY A 201 -14.90 -13.05 8.65
CA GLY A 201 -14.26 -12.58 9.87
C GLY A 201 -13.17 -13.52 10.39
N PHE A 202 -12.99 -13.56 11.69
CA PHE A 202 -12.02 -14.40 12.38
C PHE A 202 -12.68 -15.48 13.23
N SER A 203 -12.02 -16.63 13.40
CA SER A 203 -12.46 -17.65 14.37
C SER A 203 -12.10 -17.20 15.80
N PRO A 204 -12.76 -17.77 16.85
CA PRO A 204 -12.40 -17.48 18.23
C PRO A 204 -10.93 -17.77 18.54
N ASP A 205 -10.38 -18.88 18.02
CA ASP A 205 -8.98 -19.25 18.22
C ASP A 205 -8.02 -18.25 17.56
N GLU A 206 -8.37 -17.69 16.41
CA GLU A 206 -7.60 -16.63 15.77
C GLU A 206 -7.62 -15.32 16.58
N VAL A 207 -8.77 -14.97 17.14
CA VAL A 207 -8.89 -13.79 18.00
C VAL A 207 -8.03 -13.93 19.24
N GLU A 208 -8.06 -15.08 19.88
CA GLU A 208 -7.26 -15.34 21.08
C GLU A 208 -5.76 -15.33 20.77
N ALA A 209 -5.33 -16.00 19.69
CA ALA A 209 -3.94 -15.98 19.25
C ALA A 209 -3.46 -14.55 18.92
N ALA A 210 -4.30 -13.69 18.34
CA ALA A 210 -3.95 -12.29 18.10
C ALA A 210 -3.73 -11.52 19.41
N LYS A 211 -4.59 -11.72 20.41
CA LYS A 211 -4.46 -11.11 21.74
C LYS A 211 -3.19 -11.57 22.45
N GLU A 212 -2.90 -12.88 22.45
CA GLU A 212 -1.68 -13.44 23.00
C GLU A 212 -0.42 -12.87 22.32
N CYS A 213 -0.51 -12.56 21.04
CA CYS A 213 0.54 -11.87 20.28
C CYS A 213 0.63 -10.36 20.56
N GLY A 214 -0.17 -9.80 21.48
CA GLY A 214 -0.14 -8.38 21.83
C GLY A 214 -0.90 -7.48 20.85
N CYS A 215 -1.67 -8.05 19.90
CA CYS A 215 -2.52 -7.25 19.04
C CYS A 215 -3.68 -6.65 19.84
N ARG A 216 -3.93 -5.36 19.65
CA ARG A 216 -5.04 -4.65 20.27
C ARG A 216 -6.31 -4.85 19.45
N SER A 217 -7.26 -5.61 19.99
CA SER A 217 -8.58 -5.76 19.38
C SER A 217 -9.33 -4.44 19.38
N VAL A 218 -9.89 -4.04 18.25
CA VAL A 218 -10.57 -2.76 18.09
C VAL A 218 -11.87 -2.88 17.31
N SER A 219 -12.87 -2.12 17.74
CA SER A 219 -14.12 -1.90 17.03
C SER A 219 -13.98 -0.72 16.06
N LEU A 220 -14.47 -0.90 14.83
CA LEU A 220 -14.61 0.18 13.84
C LEU A 220 -15.98 0.89 13.92
N GLY A 221 -16.69 0.74 15.03
CA GLY A 221 -17.98 1.34 15.30
C GLY A 221 -19.14 0.35 15.20
N LYS A 222 -20.37 0.87 15.41
CA LYS A 222 -21.57 0.05 15.58
C LYS A 222 -22.08 -0.65 14.31
N ARG A 223 -21.60 -0.27 13.13
CA ARG A 223 -22.02 -0.85 11.87
C ARG A 223 -21.02 -1.90 11.41
N ILE A 224 -21.52 -3.04 10.97
CA ILE A 224 -20.68 -4.06 10.31
C ILE A 224 -20.23 -3.50 8.97
N LEU A 225 -18.92 -3.36 8.81
CA LEU A 225 -18.30 -2.92 7.56
C LEU A 225 -17.98 -4.14 6.69
N ARG A 226 -18.10 -3.98 5.38
CA ARG A 226 -17.61 -4.98 4.44
C ARG A 226 -16.09 -5.08 4.51
N CYS A 227 -15.55 -6.25 4.16
CA CYS A 227 -14.10 -6.51 4.22
C CYS A 227 -13.26 -5.56 3.34
N GLU A 228 -13.83 -4.97 2.30
CA GLU A 228 -13.20 -3.93 1.49
C GLU A 228 -13.36 -2.52 2.07
N THR A 229 -14.33 -2.30 2.97
CA THR A 229 -14.58 -1.00 3.59
C THR A 229 -13.78 -0.84 4.90
N ALA A 230 -13.65 -1.92 5.67
CA ALA A 230 -12.97 -1.91 6.97
C ALA A 230 -11.51 -1.41 6.89
N PRO A 231 -10.67 -1.88 5.94
CA PRO A 231 -9.30 -1.38 5.84
C PRO A 231 -9.25 0.11 5.47
N ALA A 232 -10.11 0.57 4.55
CA ALA A 232 -10.17 1.98 4.19
C ALA A 232 -10.58 2.86 5.37
N TYR A 233 -11.56 2.42 6.16
CA TYR A 233 -12.00 3.13 7.37
C TYR A 233 -10.86 3.22 8.41
N ALA A 234 -10.17 2.11 8.67
CA ALA A 234 -9.08 2.08 9.65
C ALA A 234 -7.90 2.98 9.21
N LEU A 235 -7.49 2.88 7.94
CA LEU A 235 -6.41 3.69 7.39
C LEU A 235 -6.76 5.18 7.36
N SER A 236 -8.00 5.54 7.00
CA SER A 236 -8.48 6.93 7.07
C SER A 236 -8.47 7.48 8.50
N SER A 237 -8.79 6.63 9.49
CA SER A 237 -8.74 7.04 10.90
C SER A 237 -7.31 7.31 11.37
N ILE A 238 -6.34 6.53 10.89
CA ILE A 238 -4.91 6.73 11.16
C ILE A 238 -4.43 8.03 10.52
N SER A 239 -4.72 8.23 9.22
CA SER A 239 -4.34 9.46 8.52
C SER A 239 -4.97 10.69 9.17
N TYR A 240 -6.27 10.65 9.50
CA TYR A 240 -6.94 11.74 10.21
C TYR A 240 -6.28 12.08 11.54
N ARG A 241 -5.82 11.06 12.29
CA ARG A 241 -5.24 11.25 13.62
C ARG A 241 -3.81 11.78 13.61
N TYR A 242 -3.00 11.40 12.61
CA TYR A 242 -1.56 11.62 12.65
C TYR A 242 -1.02 12.47 11.49
N GLU A 243 -1.78 12.68 10.42
CA GLU A 243 -1.33 13.44 9.25
C GLU A 243 -2.08 14.75 9.04
N LEU A 244 -3.32 14.86 9.53
CA LEU A 244 -4.17 16.05 9.44
C LEU A 244 -4.28 16.77 10.78
#